data_1639953c45aaf427ff4835ce78f94869
#
_entry.id   1639953c45aaf427ff4835ce78f94869
#
_cell.length_a   1.000
_cell.length_b   1.000
_cell.length_c   1.000
_cell.angle_alpha   90.00
_cell.angle_beta   90.00
_cell.angle_gamma   90.00
#
_symmetry.space_group_name_H-M   'P 1'
#
loop_
_entity.id
_entity.type
_entity.pdbx_description
1 polymer ?
#
loop_
_entity_poly.entity_id
_entity_poly.type
_entity_poly.pdbx_seq_one_letter_code
_entity_poly.pdbx_strand_id
1 'polypeptide(L)'
;MNIIKKISIMLTSVLISIGAAQAETWNMALAYGASNFHSANATEFAKAVTEKSGGKLTIKTHPGGSLFKGGAILRAVQTGQTQIGERFMSAHGKFDPLLEVDSIPFVAQTYSDAQKLYNASKPALV
;
A
#
# COMPACT_ATOMS: atom_id res chain seq x y z
N MET A 1 -20.49 -26.99 68.51
CA MET A 1 -21.32 -26.32 67.46
C MET A 1 -20.40 -25.49 66.59
N ASN A 2 -19.83 -26.11 65.54
CA ASN A 2 -18.75 -25.53 64.73
C ASN A 2 -19.31 -24.98 63.44
N ILE A 3 -19.25 -23.65 63.37
CA ILE A 3 -19.61 -22.92 62.16
C ILE A 3 -18.41 -22.95 61.25
N ILE A 4 -18.40 -23.87 60.27
CA ILE A 4 -17.40 -23.90 59.24
C ILE A 4 -17.69 -22.75 58.28
N LYS A 5 -16.87 -21.70 58.35
CA LYS A 5 -16.88 -20.58 57.41
C LYS A 5 -16.44 -21.08 56.05
N LYS A 6 -17.39 -21.18 55.11
CA LYS A 6 -17.09 -21.39 53.68
C LYS A 6 -16.51 -20.08 53.13
N ILE A 7 -15.21 -20.02 53.00
CA ILE A 7 -14.51 -18.98 52.25
C ILE A 7 -14.68 -19.34 50.78
N SER A 8 -15.62 -18.70 50.12
CA SER A 8 -15.81 -18.78 48.68
C SER A 8 -14.72 -17.90 48.06
N ILE A 9 -13.65 -18.51 47.60
CA ILE A 9 -12.64 -17.83 46.79
C ILE A 9 -13.24 -17.60 45.41
N MET A 10 -13.76 -16.39 45.20
CA MET A 10 -14.24 -15.93 43.91
C MET A 10 -13.03 -15.65 43.04
N LEU A 11 -12.62 -16.66 42.28
CA LEU A 11 -11.54 -16.56 41.28
C LEU A 11 -12.05 -15.68 40.13
N THR A 12 -11.80 -14.38 40.23
CA THR A 12 -12.12 -13.41 39.18
C THR A 12 -11.17 -13.69 38.02
N SER A 13 -11.62 -14.48 37.06
CA SER A 13 -10.94 -14.69 35.77
C SER A 13 -10.98 -13.37 35.01
N VAL A 14 -9.93 -12.58 35.13
CA VAL A 14 -9.69 -11.45 34.24
C VAL A 14 -9.37 -12.06 32.88
N LEU A 15 -10.38 -12.20 32.03
CA LEU A 15 -10.21 -12.45 30.61
C LEU A 15 -9.53 -11.22 30.02
N ILE A 16 -8.21 -11.24 29.99
CA ILE A 16 -7.43 -10.34 29.18
C ILE A 16 -7.77 -10.72 27.74
N SER A 17 -8.74 -10.03 27.15
CA SER A 17 -8.98 -10.06 25.71
C SER A 17 -7.73 -9.47 25.05
N ILE A 18 -6.73 -10.32 24.79
CA ILE A 18 -5.66 -10.00 23.87
C ILE A 18 -6.38 -9.88 22.53
N GLY A 19 -6.76 -8.66 22.19
CA GLY A 19 -7.27 -8.35 20.87
C GLY A 19 -6.20 -8.81 19.88
N ALA A 20 -6.37 -10.01 19.33
CA ALA A 20 -5.55 -10.46 18.22
C ALA A 20 -5.70 -9.38 17.16
N ALA A 21 -4.65 -8.59 16.93
CA ALA A 21 -4.62 -7.62 15.84
C ALA A 21 -4.90 -8.42 14.57
N GLN A 22 -6.13 -8.31 14.08
CA GLN A 22 -6.58 -9.09 12.93
C GLN A 22 -5.73 -8.65 11.75
N ALA A 23 -5.06 -9.59 11.10
CA ALA A 23 -4.24 -9.30 9.93
C ALA A 23 -5.14 -8.70 8.84
N GLU A 24 -4.80 -7.52 8.40
CA GLU A 24 -5.52 -6.81 7.34
C GLU A 24 -4.95 -7.21 5.97
N THR A 25 -5.80 -7.40 4.98
CA THR A 25 -5.36 -7.67 3.61
C THR A 25 -5.81 -6.56 2.70
N TRP A 26 -4.84 -5.91 2.04
CA TRP A 26 -5.08 -4.91 1.01
C TRP A 26 -4.91 -5.50 -0.38
N ASN A 27 -5.74 -5.05 -1.31
CA ASN A 27 -5.58 -5.38 -2.71
C ASN A 27 -4.88 -4.21 -3.42
N MET A 28 -3.79 -4.51 -4.14
CA MET A 28 -3.02 -3.55 -4.91
C MET A 28 -3.25 -3.76 -6.40
N ALA A 29 -3.95 -2.85 -7.02
CA ALA A 29 -4.15 -2.87 -8.46
C ALA A 29 -2.89 -2.37 -9.18
N LEU A 30 -2.35 -3.18 -10.11
CA LEU A 30 -1.17 -2.86 -10.91
C LEU A 30 -1.56 -2.75 -12.38
N ALA A 31 -1.17 -1.64 -13.02
CA ALA A 31 -1.51 -1.39 -14.42
C ALA A 31 -0.76 -2.31 -15.39
N TYR A 32 0.45 -2.74 -15.04
CA TYR A 32 1.39 -3.44 -15.92
C TYR A 32 1.45 -4.93 -15.63
N GLY A 33 1.86 -5.70 -16.67
CA GLY A 33 2.00 -7.16 -16.55
C GLY A 33 3.03 -7.57 -15.48
N ALA A 34 2.94 -8.80 -15.00
CA ALA A 34 3.78 -9.29 -13.89
C ALA A 34 5.29 -9.23 -14.18
N SER A 35 5.70 -9.41 -15.43
CA SER A 35 7.10 -9.32 -15.86
C SER A 35 7.63 -7.89 -16.03
N ASN A 36 6.77 -6.88 -15.94
CA ASN A 36 7.16 -5.49 -16.02
C ASN A 36 7.83 -5.05 -14.71
N PHE A 37 8.91 -4.26 -14.80
CA PHE A 37 9.68 -3.84 -13.62
C PHE A 37 8.85 -3.04 -12.59
N HIS A 38 7.84 -2.30 -13.00
CA HIS A 38 6.91 -1.63 -12.08
C HIS A 38 6.15 -2.64 -11.21
N SER A 39 5.61 -3.68 -11.83
CA SER A 39 4.89 -4.72 -11.10
C SER A 39 5.81 -5.57 -10.22
N ALA A 40 7.04 -5.82 -10.68
CA ALA A 40 8.05 -6.50 -9.87
C ALA A 40 8.40 -5.67 -8.63
N ASN A 41 8.69 -4.37 -8.79
CA ASN A 41 8.99 -3.45 -7.69
C ASN A 41 7.80 -3.32 -6.72
N ALA A 42 6.58 -3.23 -7.22
CA ALA A 42 5.37 -3.19 -6.38
C ALA A 42 5.17 -4.48 -5.59
N THR A 43 5.55 -5.63 -6.15
CA THR A 43 5.49 -6.92 -5.48
C THR A 43 6.53 -7.02 -4.35
N GLU A 44 7.76 -6.55 -4.59
CA GLU A 44 8.78 -6.46 -3.54
C GLU A 44 8.38 -5.49 -2.42
N PHE A 45 7.79 -4.34 -2.77
CA PHE A 45 7.22 -3.42 -1.78
C PHE A 45 6.14 -4.11 -0.93
N ALA A 46 5.21 -4.83 -1.55
CA ALA A 46 4.14 -5.56 -0.85
C ALA A 46 4.70 -6.60 0.13
N LYS A 47 5.74 -7.33 -0.27
CA LYS A 47 6.45 -8.29 0.56
C LYS A 47 7.12 -7.60 1.75
N ALA A 48 7.87 -6.52 1.49
CA ALA A 48 8.55 -5.76 2.54
C ALA A 48 7.57 -5.17 3.58
N VAL A 49 6.41 -4.70 3.16
CA VAL A 49 5.35 -4.23 4.07
C VAL A 49 4.83 -5.36 4.94
N THR A 50 4.55 -6.52 4.36
CA THR A 50 4.08 -7.70 5.11
C THR A 50 5.11 -8.14 6.16
N GLU A 51 6.38 -8.21 5.79
CA GLU A 51 7.47 -8.56 6.70
C GLU A 51 7.64 -7.53 7.82
N LYS A 52 7.74 -6.23 7.47
CA LYS A 52 7.94 -5.14 8.44
C LYS A 52 6.77 -4.93 9.38
N SER A 53 5.56 -5.26 8.95
CA SER A 53 4.37 -5.21 9.81
C SER A 53 4.23 -6.43 10.73
N GLY A 54 5.12 -7.41 10.62
CA GLY A 54 5.00 -8.68 11.33
C GLY A 54 3.73 -9.45 10.92
N GLY A 55 3.33 -9.35 9.65
CA GLY A 55 2.12 -9.99 9.11
C GLY A 55 0.81 -9.28 9.46
N LYS A 56 0.84 -8.13 10.12
CA LYS A 56 -0.38 -7.37 10.45
C LYS A 56 -1.05 -6.77 9.21
N LEU A 57 -0.26 -6.48 8.18
CA LEU A 57 -0.75 -6.02 6.89
C LEU A 57 -0.17 -6.89 5.78
N THR A 58 -1.03 -7.53 5.01
CA THR A 58 -0.67 -8.26 3.80
C THR A 58 -1.16 -7.49 2.58
N ILE A 59 -0.29 -7.23 1.60
CA ILE A 59 -0.68 -6.60 0.34
C ILE A 59 -0.68 -7.66 -0.77
N LYS A 60 -1.85 -7.91 -1.35
CA LYS A 60 -2.03 -8.80 -2.49
C LYS A 60 -1.96 -8.00 -3.79
N THR A 61 -0.96 -8.27 -4.63
CA THR A 61 -0.77 -7.59 -5.91
C THR A 61 -1.60 -8.22 -7.03
N HIS A 62 -2.15 -7.38 -7.92
CA HIS A 62 -2.99 -7.78 -9.04
C HIS A 62 -2.44 -7.15 -10.34
N PRO A 63 -1.45 -7.79 -10.98
CA PRO A 63 -0.79 -7.25 -12.17
C PRO A 63 -1.65 -7.33 -13.43
N GLY A 64 -1.24 -6.58 -14.47
CA GLY A 64 -1.84 -6.65 -15.81
C GLY A 64 -3.24 -6.05 -15.90
N GLY A 65 -3.62 -5.19 -14.96
CA GLY A 65 -4.98 -4.65 -14.92
C GLY A 65 -6.04 -5.70 -14.62
N SER A 66 -5.66 -6.79 -13.92
CA SER A 66 -6.57 -7.89 -13.57
C SER A 66 -7.64 -7.50 -12.56
N LEU A 67 -7.35 -6.58 -11.66
CA LEU A 67 -8.33 -6.04 -10.71
C LEU A 67 -9.05 -4.81 -11.29
N PHE A 68 -8.26 -3.82 -11.78
CA PHE A 68 -8.75 -2.62 -12.47
C PHE A 68 -7.82 -2.29 -13.63
N LYS A 69 -8.39 -1.91 -14.78
CA LYS A 69 -7.60 -1.40 -15.90
C LYS A 69 -6.88 -0.11 -15.50
N GLY A 70 -5.69 0.12 -16.06
CA GLY A 70 -4.82 1.24 -15.67
C GLY A 70 -5.54 2.59 -15.55
N GLY A 71 -6.43 2.94 -16.50
CA GLY A 71 -7.21 4.17 -16.47
C GLY A 71 -8.23 4.27 -15.32
N ALA A 72 -8.61 3.14 -14.70
CA ALA A 72 -9.60 3.09 -13.63
C ALA A 72 -8.97 3.02 -12.23
N ILE A 73 -7.66 2.76 -12.12
CA ILE A 73 -7.00 2.51 -10.82
C ILE A 73 -7.16 3.70 -9.88
N LEU A 74 -6.87 4.94 -10.34
CA LEU A 74 -6.98 6.12 -9.50
C LEU A 74 -8.38 6.28 -8.92
N ARG A 75 -9.41 6.13 -9.77
CA ARG A 75 -10.80 6.24 -9.34
C ARG A 75 -11.17 5.12 -8.36
N ALA A 76 -10.68 3.89 -8.60
CA ALA A 76 -10.95 2.76 -7.71
C ALA A 76 -10.38 2.99 -6.31
N VAL A 77 -9.18 3.60 -6.19
CA VAL A 77 -8.61 3.99 -4.89
C VAL A 77 -9.41 5.14 -4.27
N GLN A 78 -9.72 6.19 -5.03
CA GLN A 78 -10.50 7.34 -4.54
C GLN A 78 -11.89 6.96 -4.02
N THR A 79 -12.49 5.93 -4.59
CA THR A 79 -13.84 5.46 -4.21
C THR A 79 -13.81 4.27 -3.25
N GLY A 80 -12.63 3.87 -2.75
CA GLY A 80 -12.49 2.80 -1.77
C GLY A 80 -12.72 1.38 -2.33
N GLN A 81 -12.73 1.20 -3.65
CA GLN A 81 -12.89 -0.12 -4.27
C GLN A 81 -11.62 -0.98 -4.17
N THR A 82 -10.49 -0.33 -3.99
CA THR A 82 -9.21 -0.96 -3.64
C THR A 82 -8.42 -0.03 -2.74
N GLN A 83 -7.60 -0.58 -1.86
CA GLN A 83 -6.89 0.19 -0.85
C GLN A 83 -5.68 0.93 -1.43
N ILE A 84 -5.06 0.35 -2.45
CA ILE A 84 -3.82 0.87 -3.02
C ILE A 84 -3.76 0.53 -4.53
N GLY A 85 -3.02 1.31 -5.28
CA GLY A 85 -2.78 1.06 -6.71
C GLY A 85 -1.45 1.61 -7.15
N GLU A 86 -0.92 1.11 -8.25
CA GLU A 86 0.32 1.54 -8.86
C GLU A 86 0.09 1.90 -10.33
N ARG A 87 0.63 3.03 -10.74
CA ARG A 87 0.63 3.50 -12.12
C ARG A 87 1.65 4.62 -12.30
N PHE A 88 2.13 4.84 -13.54
CA PHE A 88 2.91 6.01 -13.89
C PHE A 88 2.24 7.31 -13.47
N MET A 89 2.98 8.23 -12.86
CA MET A 89 2.48 9.56 -12.50
C MET A 89 2.01 10.34 -13.72
N SER A 90 2.76 10.31 -14.81
CA SER A 90 2.42 11.00 -16.06
C SER A 90 1.05 10.61 -16.65
N ALA A 91 0.54 9.42 -16.32
CA ALA A 91 -0.82 9.04 -16.70
C ALA A 91 -1.92 9.87 -16.01
N HIS A 92 -1.55 10.70 -15.05
CA HIS A 92 -2.43 11.56 -14.26
C HIS A 92 -2.25 13.06 -14.54
N GLY A 93 -1.46 13.45 -15.56
CA GLY A 93 -1.15 14.83 -15.91
C GLY A 93 -2.35 15.73 -16.14
N LYS A 94 -3.49 15.16 -16.56
CA LYS A 94 -4.76 15.95 -16.66
C LYS A 94 -5.32 16.42 -15.31
N PHE A 95 -4.87 15.86 -14.19
CA PHE A 95 -5.25 16.32 -12.85
C PHE A 95 -4.29 17.41 -12.35
N ASP A 96 -3.00 17.24 -12.67
CA ASP A 96 -1.96 18.21 -12.39
C ASP A 96 -0.83 18.04 -13.43
N PRO A 97 -0.51 19.07 -14.23
CA PRO A 97 0.59 19.02 -15.20
C PRO A 97 1.96 18.69 -14.58
N LEU A 98 2.17 18.97 -13.29
CA LEU A 98 3.41 18.63 -12.61
C LEU A 98 3.67 17.13 -12.56
N LEU A 99 2.61 16.31 -12.63
CA LEU A 99 2.72 14.85 -12.68
C LEU A 99 3.32 14.33 -13.99
N GLU A 100 3.45 15.19 -15.03
CA GLU A 100 4.05 14.85 -16.31
C GLU A 100 5.49 15.36 -16.47
N VAL A 101 6.06 15.98 -15.45
CA VAL A 101 7.38 16.63 -15.54
C VAL A 101 8.50 15.71 -16.01
N ASP A 102 8.45 14.45 -15.64
CA ASP A 102 9.42 13.41 -16.04
C ASP A 102 9.19 12.88 -17.48
N SER A 103 8.06 13.20 -18.06
CA SER A 103 7.65 12.74 -19.40
C SER A 103 7.76 13.84 -20.46
N ILE A 104 8.27 15.03 -20.11
CA ILE A 104 8.48 16.13 -21.06
C ILE A 104 9.63 15.76 -22.01
N PRO A 105 9.41 15.70 -23.33
CA PRO A 105 10.46 15.35 -24.28
C PRO A 105 11.69 16.24 -24.14
N PHE A 106 12.88 15.65 -24.22
CA PHE A 106 14.19 16.31 -24.25
C PHE A 106 14.62 17.02 -22.96
N VAL A 107 13.81 17.08 -21.89
CA VAL A 107 14.19 17.72 -20.63
C VAL A 107 15.22 16.89 -19.88
N ALA A 108 15.09 15.56 -19.87
CA ALA A 108 16.08 14.65 -19.32
C ALA A 108 16.50 13.65 -20.40
N GLN A 109 17.74 13.75 -20.85
CA GLN A 109 18.26 12.90 -21.93
C GLN A 109 19.12 11.75 -21.42
N THR A 110 19.51 11.80 -20.15
CA THR A 110 20.29 10.77 -19.47
C THR A 110 19.67 10.43 -18.12
N TYR A 111 20.04 9.29 -17.52
CA TYR A 111 19.62 8.95 -16.16
C TYR A 111 20.11 9.98 -15.13
N SER A 112 21.28 10.59 -15.34
CA SER A 112 21.79 11.67 -14.49
C SER A 112 20.87 12.89 -14.54
N ASP A 113 20.38 13.26 -15.71
CA ASP A 113 19.48 14.41 -15.87
C ASP A 113 18.09 14.07 -15.29
N ALA A 114 17.61 12.86 -15.49
CA ALA A 114 16.38 12.38 -14.88
C ALA A 114 16.45 12.42 -13.34
N GLN A 115 17.58 12.05 -12.76
CA GLN A 115 17.78 12.13 -11.31
C GLN A 115 17.81 13.57 -10.80
N LYS A 116 18.44 14.50 -11.53
CA LYS A 116 18.42 15.94 -11.19
C LYS A 116 16.99 16.49 -11.27
N LEU A 117 16.27 16.17 -12.34
CA LEU A 117 14.89 16.59 -12.55
C LEU A 117 13.99 16.09 -11.41
N TYR A 118 14.10 14.80 -11.07
CA TYR A 118 13.38 14.21 -9.95
C TYR A 118 13.66 14.92 -8.63
N ASN A 119 14.94 15.14 -8.32
CA ASN A 119 15.34 15.83 -7.08
C ASN A 119 14.81 17.27 -7.01
N ALA A 120 14.76 17.96 -8.16
CA ALA A 120 14.24 19.33 -8.23
C ALA A 120 12.70 19.38 -8.12
N SER A 121 12.00 18.42 -8.70
CA SER A 121 10.52 18.37 -8.70
C SER A 121 9.93 17.73 -7.44
N LYS A 122 10.67 16.84 -6.77
CA LYS A 122 10.21 16.09 -5.59
C LYS A 122 9.53 16.93 -4.52
N PRO A 123 10.04 18.12 -4.10
CA PRO A 123 9.38 18.93 -3.06
C PRO A 123 7.97 19.40 -3.43
N ALA A 124 7.67 19.46 -4.72
CA ALA A 124 6.34 19.84 -5.21
C ALA A 124 5.42 18.65 -5.50
N LEU A 125 5.97 17.43 -5.49
CA LEU A 125 5.25 16.18 -5.76
C LEU A 125 4.87 15.41 -4.48
N VAL A 126 5.32 15.86 -3.31
CA VAL A 126 5.16 15.14 -2.02
C VAL A 126 4.39 15.96 -1.01
#